data_83dade28c84afb2b1797af14b203edc3
#
_entry.id   83dade28c84afb2b1797af14b203edc3
#
_cell.length_a   1.000
_cell.length_b   1.000
_cell.length_c   1.000
_cell.angle_alpha   90.00
_cell.angle_beta   90.00
_cell.angle_gamma   90.00
#
_symmetry.space_group_name_H-M   'P 1'
#
loop_
_entity.id
_entity.type
_entity.pdbx_description
1 polymer ?
#
loop_
_entity_poly.entity_id
_entity_poly.type
_entity_poly.pdbx_seq_one_letter_code
_entity_poly.pdbx_strand_id
1 'polypeptide(L)'
;MKILTSLTGLETVVRGAQNAKNSLFDDDGKEVGYVYYDEPFDWTSKFKGADCVGEHTQKGAVNIYTEVNKDQYVVDKAFSDAGLTDFNPDLRTIYACSDYLKMGAGDKQTGIILPALAIPEGQATDIELTFVAASNIGGDGTGKPDAVTVTVAILEGPGSINGDQGKESEPMTPGEHWEWTPMSVKLYGITGETRVVIRSTQQGLSGYYRWYLDNVKMTKIAAE
;
A
#
# COMPACT_ATOMS: atom_id res chain seq x y z
N MET A 1 44.67 10.55 -30.75
CA MET A 1 43.37 9.95 -31.09
C MET A 1 43.26 8.56 -30.45
N LYS A 2 43.39 8.44 -29.12
CA LYS A 2 43.30 7.16 -28.37
C LYS A 2 42.55 7.25 -27.04
N ILE A 3 41.82 8.35 -26.80
CA ILE A 3 41.10 8.55 -25.52
C ILE A 3 39.59 8.33 -25.66
N LEU A 4 39.04 8.29 -26.87
CA LEU A 4 37.59 8.13 -27.09
C LEU A 4 37.08 6.67 -27.07
N THR A 5 37.98 5.68 -27.19
CA THR A 5 37.62 4.28 -27.16
C THR A 5 37.47 3.69 -25.76
N SER A 6 37.93 4.39 -24.70
CA SER A 6 37.80 3.91 -23.32
C SER A 6 36.48 4.28 -22.66
N LEU A 7 35.83 5.38 -23.09
CA LEU A 7 34.54 5.81 -22.53
C LEU A 7 33.36 4.94 -23.00
N THR A 8 33.39 4.54 -24.30
CA THR A 8 32.36 3.62 -24.82
C THR A 8 32.46 2.23 -24.22
N GLY A 9 33.65 1.77 -23.86
CA GLY A 9 33.87 0.50 -23.17
C GLY A 9 33.32 0.52 -21.72
N LEU A 10 33.48 1.65 -21.03
CA LEU A 10 32.98 1.81 -19.65
C LEU A 10 31.48 1.91 -19.62
N GLU A 11 30.84 2.64 -20.53
CA GLU A 11 29.37 2.71 -20.65
C GLU A 11 28.76 1.37 -21.00
N THR A 12 29.40 0.58 -21.85
CA THR A 12 28.92 -0.78 -22.19
C THR A 12 29.08 -1.72 -21.00
N VAL A 13 30.15 -1.60 -20.21
CA VAL A 13 30.33 -2.41 -18.99
C VAL A 13 29.38 -1.98 -17.90
N VAL A 14 29.11 -0.70 -17.73
CA VAL A 14 28.13 -0.20 -16.75
C VAL A 14 26.72 -0.60 -17.14
N ARG A 15 26.33 -0.49 -18.40
CA ARG A 15 25.02 -0.98 -18.90
C ARG A 15 24.93 -2.50 -18.81
N GLY A 16 25.99 -3.23 -19.11
CA GLY A 16 26.05 -4.68 -18.95
C GLY A 16 25.94 -5.12 -17.49
N ALA A 17 26.55 -4.37 -16.55
CA ALA A 17 26.46 -4.65 -15.13
C ALA A 17 25.07 -4.26 -14.56
N GLN A 18 24.42 -3.24 -15.08
CA GLN A 18 23.07 -2.84 -14.74
C GLN A 18 22.05 -3.84 -15.27
N ASN A 19 22.20 -4.28 -16.52
CA ASN A 19 21.39 -5.34 -17.11
C ASN A 19 21.65 -6.70 -16.44
N ALA A 20 22.88 -6.99 -16.00
CA ALA A 20 23.18 -8.21 -15.25
C ALA A 20 22.57 -8.21 -13.83
N LYS A 21 22.35 -7.06 -13.21
CA LYS A 21 21.62 -6.95 -11.94
C LYS A 21 20.12 -7.16 -12.11
N ASN A 22 19.55 -6.77 -13.25
CA ASN A 22 18.15 -7.01 -13.59
C ASN A 22 17.89 -8.43 -14.14
N SER A 23 18.93 -9.24 -14.37
CA SER A 23 18.84 -10.56 -15.03
C SER A 23 18.74 -11.76 -14.06
N LEU A 24 18.49 -11.53 -12.77
CA LEU A 24 18.20 -12.63 -11.84
C LEU A 24 16.83 -13.26 -12.06
N PHE A 25 15.94 -12.54 -12.74
CA PHE A 25 14.58 -12.96 -12.99
C PHE A 25 14.21 -12.68 -14.45
N ASP A 26 13.44 -13.58 -15.05
CA ASP A 26 12.79 -13.37 -16.34
C ASP A 26 11.56 -12.46 -16.17
N ASP A 27 11.15 -11.78 -17.25
CA ASP A 27 9.87 -11.05 -17.28
C ASP A 27 8.70 -12.05 -17.14
N ASP A 28 7.65 -11.67 -16.44
CA ASP A 28 6.50 -12.51 -16.17
C ASP A 28 5.56 -12.74 -17.38
N GLY A 29 5.88 -12.15 -18.52
CA GLY A 29 5.16 -12.32 -19.78
C GLY A 29 3.78 -11.67 -19.86
N LYS A 30 3.37 -10.88 -18.85
CA LYS A 30 2.12 -10.12 -18.90
C LYS A 30 2.31 -8.83 -19.69
N GLU A 31 1.23 -8.35 -20.29
CA GLU A 31 1.24 -7.06 -21.00
C GLU A 31 1.27 -5.88 -20.02
N VAL A 32 1.87 -4.76 -20.42
CA VAL A 32 1.78 -3.48 -19.71
C VAL A 32 0.31 -3.10 -19.55
N GLY A 33 -0.08 -2.69 -18.35
CA GLY A 33 -1.46 -2.45 -17.98
C GLY A 33 -2.19 -3.66 -17.38
N TYR A 34 -1.55 -4.84 -17.31
CA TYR A 34 -2.12 -5.97 -16.60
C TYR A 34 -2.30 -5.64 -15.11
N VAL A 35 -3.50 -5.90 -14.59
CA VAL A 35 -3.86 -5.64 -13.20
C VAL A 35 -3.64 -6.91 -12.39
N TYR A 36 -2.69 -6.86 -11.45
CA TYR A 36 -2.40 -7.97 -10.53
C TYR A 36 -3.32 -7.98 -9.33
N TYR A 37 -3.71 -6.80 -8.88
CA TYR A 37 -4.54 -6.61 -7.70
C TYR A 37 -5.40 -5.36 -7.86
N ASP A 38 -6.67 -5.44 -7.48
CA ASP A 38 -7.63 -4.33 -7.53
C ASP A 38 -8.59 -4.50 -6.34
N GLU A 39 -8.48 -3.61 -5.37
CA GLU A 39 -9.27 -3.67 -4.13
C GLU A 39 -9.97 -2.32 -3.89
N PRO A 40 -11.24 -2.23 -4.28
CA PRO A 40 -12.08 -1.04 -4.07
C PRO A 40 -12.76 -1.02 -2.70
N PHE A 41 -12.53 -2.00 -1.85
CA PHE A 41 -13.15 -2.16 -0.52
C PHE A 41 -14.69 -2.22 -0.49
N ASP A 42 -15.37 -2.49 -1.61
CA ASP A 42 -16.85 -2.58 -1.70
C ASP A 42 -17.46 -3.54 -0.67
N TRP A 43 -16.71 -4.56 -0.27
CA TRP A 43 -17.14 -5.55 0.72
C TRP A 43 -17.33 -4.95 2.11
N THR A 44 -16.66 -3.85 2.45
CA THR A 44 -16.73 -3.22 3.78
C THR A 44 -18.13 -2.71 4.10
N SER A 45 -18.86 -2.24 3.09
CA SER A 45 -20.24 -1.75 3.23
C SER A 45 -21.22 -2.80 3.72
N LYS A 46 -20.91 -4.10 3.58
CA LYS A 46 -21.74 -5.19 4.09
C LYS A 46 -21.73 -5.29 5.62
N PHE A 47 -20.70 -4.75 6.26
CA PHE A 47 -20.47 -4.85 7.70
C PHE A 47 -20.68 -3.54 8.45
N LYS A 48 -20.92 -2.45 7.73
CA LYS A 48 -21.14 -1.15 8.35
C LYS A 48 -22.32 -1.18 9.33
N GLY A 49 -22.20 -0.49 10.44
CA GLY A 49 -23.30 -0.27 11.36
C GLY A 49 -24.40 0.61 10.77
N ALA A 50 -25.57 0.66 11.41
CA ALA A 50 -26.71 1.43 10.93
C ALA A 50 -26.42 2.93 10.73
N ASP A 51 -25.46 3.47 11.49
CA ASP A 51 -25.06 4.88 11.41
C ASP A 51 -24.00 5.14 10.32
N CYS A 52 -23.40 4.10 9.74
CA CYS A 52 -22.41 4.20 8.68
C CYS A 52 -23.13 4.30 7.33
N VAL A 53 -23.90 5.37 7.15
CA VAL A 53 -24.73 5.62 5.98
C VAL A 53 -24.10 6.69 5.12
N GLY A 54 -23.96 6.40 3.84
CA GLY A 54 -23.41 7.32 2.87
C GLY A 54 -21.88 7.40 2.91
N GLU A 55 -21.39 8.13 1.96
CA GLU A 55 -19.99 8.45 1.78
C GLU A 55 -19.47 9.34 2.92
N HIS A 56 -18.18 9.28 3.18
CA HIS A 56 -17.52 10.20 4.11
C HIS A 56 -17.98 10.13 5.58
N THR A 57 -18.33 8.97 6.08
CA THR A 57 -18.62 8.80 7.51
C THR A 57 -17.83 7.64 8.13
N GLN A 58 -17.34 7.87 9.34
CA GLN A 58 -16.77 6.82 10.18
C GLN A 58 -17.74 6.38 11.30
N LYS A 59 -18.87 7.05 11.45
CA LYS A 59 -19.87 6.69 12.44
C LYS A 59 -20.46 5.34 12.06
N GLY A 60 -20.46 4.40 12.99
CA GLY A 60 -20.85 3.02 12.72
C GLY A 60 -19.77 2.16 12.02
N ALA A 61 -18.54 2.66 11.88
CA ALA A 61 -17.41 1.85 11.42
C ALA A 61 -17.21 0.61 12.29
N VAL A 62 -16.99 -0.54 11.65
CA VAL A 62 -16.87 -1.83 12.33
C VAL A 62 -15.41 -2.23 12.38
N ASN A 63 -14.85 -2.35 13.56
CA ASN A 63 -13.51 -2.90 13.76
C ASN A 63 -13.46 -4.33 13.24
N ILE A 64 -12.49 -4.65 12.38
CA ILE A 64 -12.35 -5.99 11.78
C ILE A 64 -12.14 -7.11 12.81
N TYR A 65 -11.76 -6.75 14.04
CA TYR A 65 -11.57 -7.67 15.17
C TYR A 65 -12.76 -7.71 16.14
N THR A 66 -13.83 -6.95 15.89
CA THR A 66 -14.97 -6.90 16.78
C THR A 66 -15.96 -8.02 16.47
N GLU A 67 -16.45 -8.68 17.52
CA GLU A 67 -17.59 -9.59 17.42
C GLU A 67 -18.86 -8.81 17.08
N VAL A 68 -19.20 -8.76 15.82
CA VAL A 68 -20.49 -8.25 15.37
C VAL A 68 -21.44 -9.41 15.26
N ASN A 69 -22.29 -9.60 16.25
CA ASN A 69 -23.29 -10.68 16.32
C ASN A 69 -22.72 -12.03 15.91
N LYS A 70 -22.64 -13.06 16.34
CA LYS A 70 -22.23 -14.42 15.95
C LYS A 70 -21.53 -14.60 14.57
N ASP A 71 -21.39 -13.51 13.79
CA ASP A 71 -20.82 -13.48 12.44
C ASP A 71 -19.49 -12.72 12.39
N GLN A 72 -18.85 -12.48 13.51
CA GLN A 72 -17.56 -11.80 13.64
C GLN A 72 -16.53 -12.29 12.64
N TYR A 73 -16.40 -13.58 12.54
CA TYR A 73 -15.41 -14.18 11.65
C TYR A 73 -15.66 -13.85 10.17
N VAL A 74 -16.81 -13.30 9.83
CA VAL A 74 -17.18 -12.89 8.47
C VAL A 74 -16.45 -11.60 8.06
N VAL A 75 -16.30 -10.62 8.96
CA VAL A 75 -15.56 -9.38 8.70
C VAL A 75 -14.07 -9.66 8.57
N ASP A 76 -13.52 -10.39 9.53
CA ASP A 76 -12.15 -10.86 9.55
C ASP A 76 -11.85 -11.74 8.33
N LYS A 77 -12.77 -12.63 7.99
CA LYS A 77 -12.68 -13.45 6.80
C LYS A 77 -12.72 -12.61 5.52
N ALA A 78 -13.59 -11.63 5.39
CA ALA A 78 -13.66 -10.78 4.20
C ALA A 78 -12.36 -9.98 4.00
N PHE A 79 -11.76 -9.48 5.08
CA PHE A 79 -10.45 -8.82 5.06
C PHE A 79 -9.35 -9.78 4.57
N SER A 80 -9.32 -10.99 5.09
CA SER A 80 -8.34 -12.00 4.66
C SER A 80 -8.64 -12.58 3.27
N ASP A 81 -9.91 -12.70 2.88
CA ASP A 81 -10.30 -13.13 1.53
C ASP A 81 -9.88 -12.09 0.45
N ALA A 82 -9.84 -10.80 0.80
CA ALA A 82 -9.25 -9.76 -0.02
C ALA A 82 -7.70 -9.85 -0.10
N GLY A 83 -7.10 -10.84 0.57
CA GLY A 83 -5.65 -11.07 0.61
C GLY A 83 -4.91 -10.14 1.56
N LEU A 84 -5.61 -9.36 2.36
CA LEU A 84 -5.05 -8.35 3.25
C LEU A 84 -4.61 -8.94 4.59
N THR A 85 -3.57 -8.34 5.15
CA THR A 85 -3.11 -8.65 6.51
C THR A 85 -2.87 -7.34 7.27
N ASP A 86 -3.27 -7.27 8.54
CA ASP A 86 -2.96 -6.13 9.39
C ASP A 86 -1.44 -6.05 9.63
N PHE A 87 -0.87 -4.88 9.37
CA PHE A 87 0.56 -4.62 9.61
C PHE A 87 0.92 -4.68 11.10
N ASN A 88 -0.01 -4.30 11.97
CA ASN A 88 0.20 -4.27 13.42
C ASN A 88 -1.01 -4.84 14.20
N PRO A 89 -1.21 -6.17 14.12
CA PRO A 89 -2.42 -6.83 14.62
C PRO A 89 -2.65 -6.68 16.13
N ASP A 90 -1.59 -6.44 16.90
CA ASP A 90 -1.69 -6.23 18.35
C ASP A 90 -2.45 -4.93 18.70
N LEU A 91 -2.47 -3.95 17.80
CA LEU A 91 -3.19 -2.70 18.00
C LEU A 91 -4.69 -2.83 17.74
N ARG A 92 -5.11 -3.74 16.87
CA ARG A 92 -6.51 -3.98 16.50
C ARG A 92 -7.25 -2.70 16.08
N THR A 93 -6.67 -1.94 15.16
CA THR A 93 -7.12 -0.58 14.81
C THR A 93 -7.43 -0.38 13.33
N ILE A 94 -7.94 -1.42 12.67
CA ILE A 94 -8.48 -1.35 11.32
C ILE A 94 -10.00 -1.48 11.39
N TYR A 95 -10.69 -0.61 10.67
CA TYR A 95 -12.16 -0.53 10.69
C TYR A 95 -12.71 -0.53 9.27
N ALA A 96 -13.72 -1.36 9.02
CA ALA A 96 -14.53 -1.31 7.82
C ALA A 96 -15.50 -0.12 7.89
N CYS A 97 -15.51 0.70 6.86
CA CYS A 97 -16.41 1.84 6.68
C CYS A 97 -17.33 1.63 5.46
N SER A 98 -17.83 2.70 4.86
CA SER A 98 -18.63 2.63 3.63
C SER A 98 -17.71 2.63 2.41
N ASP A 99 -17.32 1.43 1.94
CA ASP A 99 -16.47 1.20 0.79
C ASP A 99 -15.03 1.72 0.95
N TYR A 100 -14.51 1.79 2.19
CA TYR A 100 -13.13 2.12 2.49
C TYR A 100 -12.72 1.59 3.88
N LEU A 101 -11.42 1.63 4.17
CA LEU A 101 -10.89 1.32 5.50
C LEU A 101 -10.52 2.59 6.27
N LYS A 102 -10.83 2.59 7.57
CA LYS A 102 -10.24 3.53 8.52
C LYS A 102 -9.09 2.86 9.26
N MET A 103 -7.96 3.51 9.30
CA MET A 103 -6.73 3.07 9.95
C MET A 103 -6.44 3.91 11.21
N GLY A 104 -6.07 3.22 12.28
CA GLY A 104 -5.51 3.85 13.46
C GLY A 104 -6.51 4.30 14.53
N ALA A 105 -5.99 4.35 15.75
CA ALA A 105 -6.67 4.84 16.94
C ALA A 105 -5.64 5.54 17.85
N GLY A 106 -5.25 6.76 17.51
CA GLY A 106 -4.27 7.53 18.29
C GLY A 106 -2.88 7.57 17.65
N ASP A 107 -1.82 7.35 18.44
CA ASP A 107 -0.42 7.62 18.13
C ASP A 107 0.36 6.45 17.54
N LYS A 108 -0.31 5.38 17.14
CA LYS A 108 0.33 4.15 16.68
C LYS A 108 0.44 4.09 15.17
N GLN A 109 1.54 3.51 14.71
CA GLN A 109 1.72 3.17 13.30
C GLN A 109 0.75 2.07 12.90
N THR A 110 -0.01 2.29 11.84
CA THR A 110 -1.02 1.37 11.32
C THR A 110 -0.92 1.23 9.81
N GLY A 111 -1.38 0.12 9.29
CA GLY A 111 -1.33 -0.14 7.85
C GLY A 111 -1.84 -1.54 7.49
N ILE A 112 -1.78 -1.83 6.21
CA ILE A 112 -2.11 -3.15 5.66
C ILE A 112 -0.95 -3.68 4.83
N ILE A 113 -0.74 -4.99 4.92
CA ILE A 113 0.13 -5.73 4.03
C ILE A 113 -0.73 -6.26 2.90
N LEU A 114 -0.31 -5.98 1.67
CA LEU A 114 -0.99 -6.40 0.45
C LEU A 114 -0.70 -7.88 0.14
N PRO A 115 -1.56 -8.56 -0.63
CA PRO A 115 -1.32 -9.93 -1.03
C PRO A 115 -0.04 -10.06 -1.87
N ALA A 116 0.56 -11.24 -1.80
CA ALA A 116 1.59 -11.62 -2.75
C ALA A 116 0.98 -11.68 -4.16
N LEU A 117 1.71 -11.17 -5.13
CA LEU A 117 1.26 -11.22 -6.51
C LEU A 117 1.47 -12.62 -7.10
N ALA A 118 0.58 -13.02 -8.00
CA ALA A 118 0.68 -14.29 -8.72
C ALA A 118 1.73 -14.21 -9.85
N ILE A 119 2.99 -13.97 -9.48
CA ILE A 119 4.15 -13.96 -10.37
C ILE A 119 4.84 -15.32 -10.24
N PRO A 120 5.07 -16.04 -11.35
CA PRO A 120 5.73 -17.35 -11.32
C PRO A 120 7.13 -17.29 -10.72
N GLU A 121 7.57 -18.43 -10.13
CA GLU A 121 8.93 -18.57 -9.63
C GLU A 121 9.97 -18.28 -10.74
N GLY A 122 11.02 -17.56 -10.39
CA GLY A 122 12.06 -17.13 -11.33
C GLY A 122 11.69 -15.95 -12.23
N GLN A 123 10.51 -15.38 -12.05
CA GLN A 123 10.06 -14.21 -12.81
C GLN A 123 9.87 -12.99 -11.91
N ALA A 124 9.99 -11.81 -12.51
CA ALA A 124 9.75 -10.53 -11.85
C ALA A 124 9.02 -9.57 -12.78
N THR A 125 8.42 -8.55 -12.21
CA THR A 125 7.72 -7.50 -12.95
C THR A 125 7.90 -6.14 -12.27
N ASP A 126 7.69 -5.08 -13.03
CA ASP A 126 7.60 -3.73 -12.52
C ASP A 126 6.14 -3.31 -12.46
N ILE A 127 5.74 -2.71 -11.35
CA ILE A 127 4.34 -2.32 -11.11
C ILE A 127 4.23 -0.89 -10.61
N GLU A 128 3.11 -0.28 -10.88
CA GLU A 128 2.63 0.91 -10.21
C GLU A 128 1.57 0.50 -9.17
N LEU A 129 1.83 0.82 -7.91
CA LEU A 129 0.85 0.74 -6.84
C LEU A 129 0.18 2.10 -6.71
N THR A 130 -1.13 2.14 -6.93
CA THR A 130 -1.95 3.33 -6.73
C THR A 130 -2.98 3.10 -5.63
N PHE A 131 -3.32 4.15 -4.91
CA PHE A 131 -4.38 4.17 -3.90
C PHE A 131 -4.82 5.60 -3.63
N VAL A 132 -5.91 5.78 -2.90
CA VAL A 132 -6.31 7.08 -2.37
C VAL A 132 -6.31 7.05 -0.85
N ALA A 133 -5.90 8.16 -0.24
CA ALA A 133 -5.90 8.29 1.21
C ALA A 133 -6.41 9.67 1.65
N ALA A 134 -6.96 9.72 2.86
CA ALA A 134 -7.37 10.96 3.51
C ALA A 134 -7.05 10.92 5.00
N SER A 135 -6.74 12.08 5.60
CA SER A 135 -6.55 12.20 7.04
C SER A 135 -7.87 12.22 7.77
N ASN A 136 -7.92 11.67 8.99
CA ASN A 136 -9.07 11.81 9.86
C ASN A 136 -9.12 13.23 10.48
N ILE A 137 -10.30 13.76 10.72
CA ILE A 137 -10.49 15.00 11.48
C ILE A 137 -11.01 14.69 12.89
N GLY A 138 -10.46 15.43 13.86
CA GLY A 138 -11.09 15.59 15.15
C GLY A 138 -10.84 14.47 16.15
N GLY A 139 -9.66 14.44 16.70
CA GLY A 139 -9.40 13.69 17.93
C GLY A 139 -9.30 14.60 19.13
N ASP A 140 -8.92 15.83 18.91
CA ASP A 140 -8.66 16.84 19.95
C ASP A 140 -9.76 17.94 20.06
N GLY A 141 -10.81 17.83 19.23
CA GLY A 141 -11.88 18.83 19.18
C GLY A 141 -11.53 20.11 18.42
N THR A 142 -10.35 20.20 17.83
CA THR A 142 -9.91 21.42 17.10
C THR A 142 -10.47 21.48 15.69
N GLY A 143 -11.03 20.37 15.16
CA GLY A 143 -11.48 20.27 13.78
C GLY A 143 -10.35 20.26 12.75
N LYS A 144 -9.10 20.06 13.20
CA LYS A 144 -7.95 19.92 12.30
C LYS A 144 -7.75 18.47 11.87
N PRO A 145 -7.20 18.24 10.67
CA PRO A 145 -6.83 16.89 10.24
C PRO A 145 -5.71 16.34 11.12
N ASP A 146 -5.72 15.01 11.28
CA ASP A 146 -4.62 14.31 11.94
C ASP A 146 -3.33 14.48 11.10
N ALA A 147 -2.21 14.74 11.76
CA ALA A 147 -0.93 15.00 11.12
C ALA A 147 -0.26 13.68 10.68
N VAL A 148 -0.94 12.89 9.87
CA VAL A 148 -0.45 11.61 9.37
C VAL A 148 0.30 11.78 8.05
N THR A 149 1.33 10.97 7.84
CA THR A 149 1.90 10.69 6.54
C THR A 149 1.92 9.18 6.30
N VAL A 150 1.91 8.78 5.04
CA VAL A 150 1.81 7.38 4.63
C VAL A 150 3.02 7.02 3.79
N THR A 151 3.57 5.83 3.99
CA THR A 151 4.61 5.25 3.15
C THR A 151 4.17 3.92 2.57
N VAL A 152 4.80 3.55 1.46
CA VAL A 152 4.79 2.21 0.90
C VAL A 152 6.15 1.59 1.16
N ALA A 153 6.19 0.36 1.66
CA ALA A 153 7.45 -0.34 1.87
C ALA A 153 7.39 -1.80 1.40
N ILE A 154 8.55 -2.31 0.98
CA ILE A 154 8.76 -3.75 0.76
C ILE A 154 9.29 -4.33 2.07
N LEU A 155 8.46 -5.13 2.73
CA LEU A 155 8.81 -5.78 4.00
C LEU A 155 9.69 -6.99 3.79
N GLU A 156 9.40 -7.77 2.75
CA GLU A 156 10.07 -9.03 2.45
C GLU A 156 10.22 -9.22 0.94
N GLY A 157 11.18 -10.04 0.55
CA GLY A 157 11.41 -10.44 -0.82
C GLY A 157 12.17 -9.44 -1.68
N PRO A 158 12.36 -9.78 -2.96
CA PRO A 158 13.02 -8.92 -3.95
C PRO A 158 12.25 -7.66 -4.29
N GLY A 159 12.92 -6.74 -5.00
CA GLY A 159 12.36 -5.52 -5.53
C GLY A 159 12.91 -4.25 -4.88
N SER A 160 12.59 -3.12 -5.46
CA SER A 160 12.96 -1.78 -4.97
C SER A 160 11.84 -0.79 -5.23
N ILE A 161 11.95 0.40 -4.65
CA ILE A 161 10.95 1.46 -4.75
C ILE A 161 11.54 2.65 -5.50
N ASN A 162 10.76 3.22 -6.45
CA ASN A 162 11.06 4.42 -7.21
C ASN A 162 12.43 4.39 -7.94
N GLY A 163 12.84 3.22 -8.43
CA GLY A 163 14.10 3.06 -9.18
C GLY A 163 15.36 3.04 -8.33
N ASP A 164 15.27 3.39 -7.05
CA ASP A 164 16.35 3.30 -6.09
C ASP A 164 16.46 1.87 -5.54
N GLN A 165 17.56 1.56 -4.86
CA GLN A 165 17.68 0.29 -4.15
C GLN A 165 16.96 0.31 -2.80
N GLY A 166 16.18 1.35 -2.56
CA GLY A 166 15.40 1.55 -1.35
C GLY A 166 14.22 0.58 -1.24
N LYS A 167 13.83 0.31 -0.03
CA LYS A 167 12.68 -0.56 0.31
C LYS A 167 11.48 0.22 0.84
N GLU A 168 11.56 1.53 0.94
CA GLU A 168 10.51 2.40 1.45
C GLU A 168 10.42 3.69 0.64
N SER A 169 9.20 4.13 0.37
CA SER A 169 8.95 5.39 -0.33
C SER A 169 9.18 6.60 0.58
N GLU A 170 9.36 7.77 -0.04
CA GLU A 170 9.21 9.02 0.70
C GLU A 170 7.82 9.11 1.34
N PRO A 171 7.70 9.78 2.50
CA PRO A 171 6.41 10.01 3.13
C PRO A 171 5.48 10.86 2.26
N MET A 172 4.26 10.40 2.07
CA MET A 172 3.19 11.08 1.34
C MET A 172 2.14 11.59 2.33
N THR A 173 1.69 12.83 2.15
CA THR A 173 0.68 13.43 3.03
C THR A 173 -0.71 13.22 2.46
N PRO A 174 -1.62 12.49 3.15
CA PRO A 174 -3.03 12.42 2.78
C PRO A 174 -3.70 13.79 2.82
N GLY A 175 -4.74 13.98 2.00
CA GLY A 175 -5.59 15.15 2.08
C GLY A 175 -6.30 15.31 3.42
N GLU A 176 -6.94 16.43 3.61
CA GLU A 176 -7.77 16.68 4.78
C GLU A 176 -8.94 15.71 4.85
N HIS A 177 -9.65 15.70 5.95
CA HIS A 177 -10.79 14.82 6.17
C HIS A 177 -11.77 14.84 4.97
N TRP A 178 -12.04 13.66 4.45
CA TRP A 178 -12.84 13.42 3.25
C TRP A 178 -12.29 14.00 1.94
N GLU A 179 -11.10 14.55 1.97
CA GLU A 179 -10.38 14.90 0.75
C GLU A 179 -9.47 13.75 0.32
N TRP A 180 -9.97 12.91 -0.56
CA TRP A 180 -9.23 11.78 -1.08
C TRP A 180 -8.08 12.23 -1.97
N THR A 181 -6.86 11.95 -1.55
CA THR A 181 -5.64 12.29 -2.27
C THR A 181 -5.11 11.06 -3.01
N PRO A 182 -5.03 11.09 -4.34
CA PRO A 182 -4.39 10.03 -5.11
C PRO A 182 -2.91 9.93 -4.77
N MET A 183 -2.45 8.70 -4.58
CA MET A 183 -1.06 8.35 -4.30
C MET A 183 -0.59 7.26 -5.26
N SER A 184 0.67 7.32 -5.66
CA SER A 184 1.28 6.35 -6.55
C SER A 184 2.73 6.09 -6.15
N VAL A 185 3.14 4.83 -6.22
CA VAL A 185 4.51 4.38 -5.98
C VAL A 185 4.87 3.32 -7.01
N LYS A 186 6.01 3.49 -7.68
CA LYS A 186 6.55 2.48 -8.59
C LYS A 186 7.41 1.47 -7.81
N LEU A 187 7.18 0.21 -8.10
CA LEU A 187 7.85 -0.94 -7.50
C LEU A 187 8.53 -1.72 -8.63
N TYR A 188 9.82 -1.96 -8.51
CA TYR A 188 10.65 -2.57 -9.55
C TYR A 188 11.16 -3.93 -9.11
N GLY A 189 11.19 -4.89 -10.03
CA GLY A 189 11.69 -6.22 -9.80
C GLY A 189 10.89 -7.00 -8.74
N ILE A 190 9.58 -6.81 -8.70
CA ILE A 190 8.66 -7.49 -7.78
C ILE A 190 8.47 -8.94 -8.21
N THR A 191 8.51 -9.84 -7.26
CA THR A 191 8.28 -11.28 -7.45
C THR A 191 7.08 -11.77 -6.65
N GLY A 192 6.71 -13.04 -6.81
CA GLY A 192 5.68 -13.68 -5.99
C GLY A 192 6.03 -13.79 -4.50
N GLU A 193 7.29 -13.56 -4.12
CA GLU A 193 7.74 -13.56 -2.72
C GLU A 193 7.71 -12.17 -2.08
N THR A 194 7.51 -11.13 -2.88
CA THR A 194 7.53 -9.75 -2.38
C THR A 194 6.28 -9.45 -1.55
N ARG A 195 6.49 -8.86 -0.38
CA ARG A 195 5.43 -8.40 0.53
C ARG A 195 5.48 -6.89 0.63
N VAL A 196 4.42 -6.25 0.19
CA VAL A 196 4.28 -4.78 0.17
C VAL A 196 3.33 -4.34 1.27
N VAL A 197 3.68 -3.27 1.97
CA VAL A 197 2.84 -2.63 2.99
C VAL A 197 2.53 -1.20 2.61
N ILE A 198 1.29 -0.76 2.86
CA ILE A 198 0.91 0.65 2.92
C ILE A 198 0.69 0.95 4.40
N ARG A 199 1.43 1.92 4.95
CA ARG A 199 1.39 2.21 6.38
C ARG A 199 1.56 3.69 6.69
N SER A 200 1.01 4.14 7.82
CA SER A 200 1.37 5.46 8.35
C SER A 200 2.80 5.47 8.83
N THR A 201 3.45 6.64 8.76
CA THR A 201 4.73 6.83 9.42
C THR A 201 4.51 6.96 10.93
N GLN A 202 5.52 6.57 11.73
CA GLN A 202 5.48 6.82 13.16
C GLN A 202 5.89 8.27 13.41
N GLN A 203 4.96 9.07 13.96
CA GLN A 203 5.16 10.52 14.10
C GLN A 203 5.64 10.95 15.49
N GLY A 204 5.84 10.03 16.41
CA GLY A 204 6.32 10.36 17.75
C GLY A 204 5.35 9.97 18.86
N LEU A 205 5.55 10.58 20.06
CA LEU A 205 4.95 10.12 21.30
C LEU A 205 3.60 10.74 21.64
N SER A 206 3.12 11.70 20.87
CA SER A 206 1.83 12.36 21.13
C SER A 206 1.19 12.82 19.84
N GLY A 207 -0.09 12.54 19.67
CA GLY A 207 -0.86 12.96 18.52
C GLY A 207 -1.89 11.92 18.08
N TYR A 208 -2.54 12.24 17.01
CA TYR A 208 -3.49 11.36 16.35
C TYR A 208 -3.03 11.17 14.92
N TYR A 209 -2.88 9.92 14.49
CA TYR A 209 -2.36 9.53 13.17
C TYR A 209 -3.32 8.57 12.50
N ARG A 210 -4.61 8.93 12.52
CA ARG A 210 -5.69 8.17 11.89
C ARG A 210 -5.89 8.63 10.47
N TRP A 211 -6.16 7.70 9.61
CA TRP A 211 -6.32 7.96 8.18
C TRP A 211 -7.29 6.98 7.53
N TYR A 212 -7.64 7.24 6.31
CA TYR A 212 -8.52 6.43 5.49
C TYR A 212 -7.79 5.95 4.25
N LEU A 213 -8.14 4.76 3.79
CA LEU A 213 -7.55 4.11 2.62
C LEU A 213 -8.65 3.54 1.74
N ASP A 214 -8.52 3.77 0.43
CA ASP A 214 -9.44 3.26 -0.58
C ASP A 214 -8.73 3.02 -1.92
N ASN A 215 -9.37 2.25 -2.81
CA ASN A 215 -8.98 2.06 -4.21
C ASN A 215 -7.52 1.60 -4.40
N VAL A 216 -7.12 0.53 -3.72
CA VAL A 216 -5.75 -0.01 -3.84
C VAL A 216 -5.62 -0.85 -5.11
N LYS A 217 -4.68 -0.50 -5.98
CA LYS A 217 -4.47 -1.17 -7.25
C LYS A 217 -3.01 -1.36 -7.60
N MET A 218 -2.66 -2.53 -8.11
CA MET A 218 -1.32 -2.86 -8.57
C MET A 218 -1.36 -3.23 -10.06
N THR A 219 -0.72 -2.41 -10.89
CA THR A 219 -0.77 -2.54 -12.36
C THR A 219 0.64 -2.65 -12.93
N LYS A 220 0.85 -3.59 -13.85
CA LYS A 220 2.13 -3.73 -14.56
C LYS A 220 2.46 -2.47 -15.35
N ILE A 221 3.68 -1.98 -15.20
CA ILE A 221 4.26 -0.90 -15.99
C ILE A 221 5.35 -1.43 -16.91
N ALA A 222 5.76 -0.61 -17.88
CA ALA A 222 6.92 -0.94 -18.70
C ALA A 222 8.20 -0.98 -17.85
N ALA A 223 9.07 -1.93 -18.13
CA ALA A 223 10.41 -1.95 -17.52
C ALA A 223 11.17 -0.68 -17.94
N GLU A 224 11.76 0.01 -16.98
CA GLU A 224 12.60 1.20 -17.18
C GLU A 224 14.09 0.85 -17.34
#